data_5050ed7ee87a4e2850310586e3ea07b1
#
_entry.id   5050ed7ee87a4e2850310586e3ea07b1
#
_cell.length_a   1.000
_cell.length_b   1.000
_cell.length_c   1.000
_cell.angle_alpha   90.00
_cell.angle_beta   90.00
_cell.angle_gamma   90.00
#
_symmetry.space_group_name_H-M   'P 1'
#
loop_
_entity.id
_entity.type
_entity.pdbx_description
1 polymer ?
#
loop_
_entity_poly.entity_id
_entity_poly.type
_entity_poly.pdbx_seq_one_letter_code
_entity_poly.pdbx_strand_id
1 'polypeptide(L)'
;REVAVNLGGVPRMNTFSKLYLALLGLFPWEYVPTIPCEVILIGKWFYVNFNEMSSWSRSMFVPLAIINHFKPTRKLKSGVKLDELYPEGIHGRDLALAPDPERITWRNFFLWLDRVHKFAEWFAQHGIHPFRKRALRKAEQWMLERFEGSDGLGAIFPAMLNSLIALKALGYPDDHPQVVRAAAELKKLEHETEQSVRIEPCLSPVWDTAIVSICLRESGVPADHPAL
;
A
#
# COMPACT_ATOMS: atom_id res chain seq x y z
N ARG A 1 -22.14 -7.85 -10.22
CA ARG A 1 -22.62 -6.58 -9.69
C ARG A 1 -23.51 -6.78 -8.48
N GLU A 2 -24.64 -7.48 -8.57
CA GLU A 2 -25.60 -7.72 -7.49
C GLU A 2 -24.93 -8.28 -6.23
N VAL A 3 -24.08 -9.28 -6.36
CA VAL A 3 -23.33 -9.86 -5.24
C VAL A 3 -22.47 -8.80 -4.53
N ALA A 4 -21.78 -7.95 -5.29
CA ALA A 4 -20.95 -6.89 -4.70
C ALA A 4 -21.79 -5.86 -3.94
N VAL A 5 -22.93 -5.46 -4.48
CA VAL A 5 -23.88 -4.54 -3.82
C VAL A 5 -24.48 -5.17 -2.57
N ASN A 6 -24.90 -6.44 -2.64
CA ASN A 6 -25.45 -7.18 -1.50
C ASN A 6 -24.43 -7.35 -0.36
N LEU A 7 -23.13 -7.41 -0.68
CA LEU A 7 -22.03 -7.41 0.30
C LEU A 7 -21.70 -6.00 0.85
N GLY A 8 -22.45 -4.98 0.43
CA GLY A 8 -22.29 -3.60 0.88
C GLY A 8 -21.46 -2.70 -0.03
N GLY A 9 -21.06 -3.20 -1.21
CA GLY A 9 -20.39 -2.41 -2.25
C GLY A 9 -19.07 -1.77 -1.81
N VAL A 10 -18.72 -0.63 -2.44
CA VAL A 10 -17.47 0.11 -2.15
C VAL A 10 -17.34 0.53 -0.67
N PRO A 11 -18.40 0.97 0.03
CA PRO A 11 -18.29 1.33 1.45
C PRO A 11 -17.73 0.22 2.35
N ARG A 12 -18.00 -1.04 2.02
CA ARG A 12 -17.54 -2.21 2.80
C ARG A 12 -16.19 -2.78 2.36
N MET A 13 -15.58 -2.24 1.32
CA MET A 13 -14.25 -2.67 0.86
C MET A 13 -13.19 -2.41 1.93
N ASN A 14 -12.09 -3.17 1.84
CA ASN A 14 -10.93 -2.98 2.71
C ASN A 14 -10.19 -1.65 2.42
N THR A 15 -9.32 -1.25 3.32
CA THR A 15 -8.57 0.02 3.26
C THR A 15 -7.72 0.15 2.00
N PHE A 16 -7.07 -0.95 1.56
CA PHE A 16 -6.23 -0.91 0.35
C PHE A 16 -7.06 -0.65 -0.90
N SER A 17 -8.19 -1.32 -1.05
CA SER A 17 -9.10 -1.08 -2.17
C SER A 17 -9.62 0.35 -2.19
N LYS A 18 -10.00 0.90 -1.03
CA LYS A 18 -10.40 2.31 -0.90
C LYS A 18 -9.29 3.27 -1.32
N LEU A 19 -8.05 3.00 -0.91
CA LEU A 19 -6.88 3.80 -1.29
C LEU A 19 -6.65 3.78 -2.80
N TYR A 20 -6.66 2.60 -3.44
CA TYR A 20 -6.49 2.50 -4.89
C TYR A 20 -7.64 3.17 -5.66
N LEU A 21 -8.86 3.08 -5.17
CA LEU A 21 -9.98 3.81 -5.76
C LEU A 21 -9.80 5.34 -5.59
N ALA A 22 -9.27 5.81 -4.47
CA ALA A 22 -8.97 7.22 -4.25
C ALA A 22 -7.85 7.73 -5.19
N LEU A 23 -6.81 6.91 -5.44
CA LEU A 23 -5.78 7.20 -6.44
C LEU A 23 -6.36 7.38 -7.85
N LEU A 24 -7.44 6.67 -8.18
CA LEU A 24 -8.14 6.76 -9.46
C LEU A 24 -9.27 7.82 -9.47
N GLY A 25 -9.47 8.54 -8.35
CA GLY A 25 -10.54 9.54 -8.22
C GLY A 25 -11.95 8.94 -8.11
N LEU A 26 -12.05 7.66 -7.76
CA LEU A 26 -13.31 6.91 -7.64
C LEU A 26 -13.77 6.75 -6.18
N PHE A 27 -12.98 7.22 -5.21
CA PHE A 27 -13.30 7.24 -3.79
C PHE A 27 -12.75 8.52 -3.14
N PRO A 28 -13.49 9.17 -2.21
CA PRO A 28 -12.99 10.39 -1.56
C PRO A 28 -11.85 10.09 -0.58
N TRP A 29 -10.75 10.84 -0.69
CA TRP A 29 -9.57 10.70 0.17
C TRP A 29 -9.85 10.93 1.66
N GLU A 30 -10.88 11.72 1.98
CA GLU A 30 -11.27 12.03 3.37
C GLU A 30 -11.71 10.78 4.17
N TYR A 31 -12.21 9.74 3.49
CA TYR A 31 -12.62 8.48 4.09
C TYR A 31 -11.55 7.40 4.03
N VAL A 32 -10.41 7.65 3.39
CA VAL A 32 -9.26 6.76 3.44
C VAL A 32 -8.57 6.95 4.78
N PRO A 33 -8.28 5.86 5.54
CA PRO A 33 -7.51 5.94 6.77
C PRO A 33 -6.15 6.61 6.57
N THR A 34 -5.75 7.44 7.51
CA THR A 34 -4.47 8.15 7.45
C THR A 34 -3.31 7.24 7.83
N ILE A 35 -2.19 7.43 7.13
CA ILE A 35 -0.92 6.76 7.43
C ILE A 35 0.11 7.85 7.67
N PRO A 36 0.35 8.24 8.95
CA PRO A 36 1.22 9.36 9.25
C PRO A 36 2.69 9.04 8.96
N CYS A 37 3.33 9.82 8.10
CA CYS A 37 4.75 9.65 7.79
C CYS A 37 5.66 9.90 9.01
N GLU A 38 5.18 10.60 10.03
CA GLU A 38 5.88 10.89 11.27
C GLU A 38 6.23 9.64 12.08
N VAL A 39 5.53 8.54 11.89
CA VAL A 39 5.80 7.24 12.53
C VAL A 39 7.24 6.78 12.29
N ILE A 40 7.83 7.12 11.13
CA ILE A 40 9.24 6.79 10.81
C ILE A 40 10.24 7.51 11.73
N LEU A 41 9.82 8.58 12.41
CA LEU A 41 10.66 9.33 13.34
C LEU A 41 10.62 8.79 14.77
N ILE A 42 9.67 7.91 15.09
CA ILE A 42 9.54 7.30 16.40
C ILE A 42 10.78 6.43 16.66
N GLY A 43 11.51 6.75 17.73
CA GLY A 43 12.73 6.05 18.11
C GLY A 43 12.44 4.67 18.72
N LYS A 44 13.48 3.81 18.74
CA LYS A 44 13.41 2.46 19.33
C LYS A 44 13.06 2.43 20.83
N TRP A 45 13.16 3.58 21.49
CA TRP A 45 12.81 3.73 22.92
C TRP A 45 11.30 3.69 23.17
N PHE A 46 10.49 3.90 22.15
CA PHE A 46 9.03 3.85 22.27
C PHE A 46 8.51 2.46 21.94
N TYR A 47 7.58 1.94 22.73
CA TYR A 47 7.07 0.57 22.63
C TYR A 47 6.49 0.23 21.25
N VAL A 48 5.77 1.19 20.64
CA VAL A 48 5.26 1.05 19.26
C VAL A 48 6.08 1.95 18.35
N ASN A 49 6.97 1.38 17.57
CA ASN A 49 7.85 2.14 16.69
C ASN A 49 8.04 1.45 15.33
N PHE A 50 8.49 2.23 14.36
CA PHE A 50 8.72 1.77 13.01
C PHE A 50 9.72 0.59 12.91
N ASN A 51 10.70 0.52 13.80
CA ASN A 51 11.75 -0.51 13.74
C ASN A 51 11.27 -1.90 14.19
N GLU A 52 10.21 -1.96 15.00
CA GLU A 52 9.59 -3.22 15.43
C GLU A 52 8.64 -3.81 14.38
N MET A 53 8.30 -3.05 13.34
CA MET A 53 7.54 -3.58 12.22
C MET A 53 8.39 -4.57 11.43
N SER A 54 7.78 -5.62 10.90
CA SER A 54 8.47 -6.55 9.99
C SER A 54 9.02 -5.82 8.76
N SER A 55 10.04 -6.35 8.13
CA SER A 55 10.62 -5.78 6.91
C SER A 55 9.57 -5.61 5.81
N TRP A 56 8.72 -6.61 5.66
CA TRP A 56 7.61 -6.61 4.72
C TRP A 56 6.61 -5.48 5.01
N SER A 57 6.18 -5.33 6.28
CA SER A 57 5.27 -4.25 6.68
C SER A 57 5.86 -2.87 6.45
N ARG A 58 7.16 -2.68 6.71
CA ARG A 58 7.85 -1.41 6.45
C ARG A 58 7.88 -1.06 4.97
N SER A 59 8.10 -2.06 4.10
CA SER A 59 8.11 -1.88 2.64
C SER A 59 6.75 -1.44 2.10
N MET A 60 5.67 -1.84 2.77
CA MET A 60 4.31 -1.36 2.45
C MET A 60 4.03 0.01 3.06
N PHE A 61 4.38 0.19 4.34
CA PHE A 61 4.05 1.39 5.11
C PHE A 61 4.69 2.66 4.55
N VAL A 62 5.99 2.62 4.21
CA VAL A 62 6.74 3.83 3.84
C VAL A 62 6.19 4.49 2.58
N PRO A 63 6.05 3.80 1.43
CA PRO A 63 5.47 4.43 0.25
C PRO A 63 4.01 4.84 0.46
N LEU A 64 3.22 4.06 1.20
CA LEU A 64 1.83 4.42 1.51
C LEU A 64 1.73 5.69 2.36
N ALA A 65 2.65 5.91 3.31
CA ALA A 65 2.70 7.14 4.11
C ALA A 65 2.99 8.37 3.23
N ILE A 66 3.90 8.24 2.25
CA ILE A 66 4.18 9.30 1.28
C ILE A 66 2.93 9.57 0.41
N ILE A 67 2.32 8.53 -0.15
CA ILE A 67 1.10 8.63 -0.96
C ILE A 67 -0.03 9.30 -0.17
N ASN A 68 -0.23 8.87 1.07
CA ASN A 68 -1.29 9.40 1.93
C ASN A 68 -1.08 10.89 2.26
N HIS A 69 0.16 11.34 2.33
CA HIS A 69 0.48 12.75 2.51
C HIS A 69 0.11 13.60 1.30
N PHE A 70 0.51 13.16 0.09
CA PHE A 70 0.30 13.93 -1.15
C PHE A 70 -1.09 13.72 -1.75
N LYS A 71 -1.78 12.62 -1.42
CA LYS A 71 -3.12 12.26 -1.93
C LYS A 71 -3.23 12.40 -3.45
N PRO A 72 -2.27 11.86 -4.23
CA PRO A 72 -2.29 12.01 -5.68
C PRO A 72 -3.55 11.38 -6.26
N THR A 73 -4.12 12.01 -7.27
CA THR A 73 -5.33 11.49 -7.94
C THR A 73 -5.16 11.58 -9.44
N ARG A 74 -5.31 10.45 -10.12
CA ARG A 74 -5.32 10.36 -11.57
C ARG A 74 -6.74 10.05 -12.05
N LYS A 75 -7.42 11.04 -12.63
CA LYS A 75 -8.74 10.83 -13.23
C LYS A 75 -8.65 9.92 -14.46
N LEU A 76 -9.55 8.95 -14.54
CA LEU A 76 -9.65 8.05 -15.67
C LEU A 76 -10.18 8.79 -16.91
N LYS A 77 -9.59 8.52 -18.08
CA LYS A 77 -9.91 9.20 -19.34
C LYS A 77 -11.34 8.94 -19.84
N SER A 78 -11.90 7.79 -19.51
CA SER A 78 -13.17 7.28 -20.07
C SER A 78 -14.42 7.65 -19.29
N GLY A 79 -14.33 8.53 -18.28
CA GLY A 79 -15.49 8.83 -17.43
C GLY A 79 -16.05 7.62 -16.68
N VAL A 80 -15.21 6.59 -16.44
CA VAL A 80 -15.58 5.41 -15.66
C VAL A 80 -16.07 5.85 -14.30
N LYS A 81 -17.26 5.39 -13.93
CA LYS A 81 -17.89 5.63 -12.64
C LYS A 81 -18.18 4.29 -11.98
N LEU A 82 -18.22 4.29 -10.66
CA LEU A 82 -18.60 3.14 -9.85
C LEU A 82 -19.90 3.42 -9.06
N ASP A 83 -20.69 4.41 -9.49
CA ASP A 83 -21.90 4.84 -8.78
C ASP A 83 -22.83 3.67 -8.46
N GLU A 84 -22.88 2.70 -9.35
CA GLU A 84 -23.65 1.45 -9.20
C GLU A 84 -23.17 0.51 -8.08
N LEU A 85 -21.97 0.72 -7.54
CA LEU A 85 -21.40 -0.04 -6.42
C LEU A 85 -21.47 0.73 -5.10
N TYR A 86 -22.13 1.89 -5.09
CA TYR A 86 -22.43 2.69 -3.90
C TYR A 86 -23.93 2.59 -3.58
N PRO A 87 -24.34 1.73 -2.65
CA PRO A 87 -25.77 1.51 -2.36
C PRO A 87 -26.53 2.79 -1.97
N GLU A 88 -25.86 3.73 -1.28
CA GLU A 88 -26.43 5.02 -0.85
C GLU A 88 -25.84 6.23 -1.59
N GLY A 89 -25.12 6.00 -2.71
CA GLY A 89 -24.41 7.01 -3.47
C GLY A 89 -23.06 7.40 -2.87
N ILE A 90 -22.24 8.07 -3.69
CA ILE A 90 -20.84 8.44 -3.36
C ILE A 90 -20.74 9.46 -2.21
N HIS A 91 -21.83 10.16 -1.92
CA HIS A 91 -21.92 11.12 -0.81
C HIS A 91 -22.65 10.57 0.41
N GLY A 92 -22.95 9.27 0.41
CA GLY A 92 -23.57 8.60 1.55
C GLY A 92 -22.74 8.68 2.83
N ARG A 93 -23.39 8.74 4.00
CA ARG A 93 -22.71 8.83 5.30
C ARG A 93 -21.92 7.58 5.67
N ASP A 94 -22.11 6.48 4.96
CA ASP A 94 -21.55 5.15 5.28
C ASP A 94 -20.19 4.87 4.62
N LEU A 95 -19.50 5.88 4.09
CA LEU A 95 -18.18 5.72 3.47
C LEU A 95 -17.06 5.53 4.51
N ALA A 96 -17.26 6.00 5.73
CA ALA A 96 -16.33 5.83 6.83
C ALA A 96 -16.28 4.36 7.28
N LEU A 97 -15.12 3.95 7.82
CA LEU A 97 -15.00 2.64 8.44
C LEU A 97 -15.88 2.57 9.71
N ALA A 98 -16.81 1.62 9.74
CA ALA A 98 -17.68 1.42 10.88
C ALA A 98 -16.85 1.00 12.12
N PRO A 99 -17.15 1.54 13.32
CA PRO A 99 -16.53 1.09 14.55
C PRO A 99 -16.97 -0.34 14.87
N ASP A 100 -16.17 -1.02 15.68
CA ASP A 100 -16.53 -2.29 16.26
C ASP A 100 -17.62 -2.09 17.33
N PRO A 101 -18.64 -2.97 17.43
CA PRO A 101 -19.62 -2.92 18.50
C PRO A 101 -19.00 -3.00 19.90
N GLU A 102 -17.90 -3.74 20.05
CA GLU A 102 -17.13 -3.77 21.28
C GLU A 102 -16.30 -2.48 21.41
N ARG A 103 -16.42 -1.80 22.56
CA ARG A 103 -15.79 -0.49 22.75
C ARG A 103 -14.27 -0.52 22.75
N ILE A 104 -13.66 -1.57 23.32
CA ILE A 104 -12.19 -1.67 23.49
C ILE A 104 -11.67 -2.74 22.53
N THR A 105 -11.41 -2.34 21.29
CA THR A 105 -10.78 -3.18 20.28
C THR A 105 -9.66 -2.43 19.59
N TRP A 106 -8.71 -3.15 19.01
CA TRP A 106 -7.66 -2.55 18.17
C TRP A 106 -8.24 -1.74 17.02
N ARG A 107 -9.35 -2.20 16.44
CA ARG A 107 -10.06 -1.47 15.39
C ARG A 107 -10.50 -0.08 15.86
N ASN A 108 -11.19 0.00 16.99
CA ASN A 108 -11.66 1.27 17.55
C ASN A 108 -10.52 2.18 17.98
N PHE A 109 -9.43 1.62 18.51
CA PHE A 109 -8.23 2.35 18.83
C PHE A 109 -7.60 3.00 17.58
N PHE A 110 -7.44 2.24 16.48
CA PHE A 110 -6.90 2.81 15.24
C PHE A 110 -7.85 3.81 14.58
N LEU A 111 -9.17 3.61 14.65
CA LEU A 111 -10.13 4.61 14.17
C LEU A 111 -10.09 5.90 14.99
N TRP A 112 -9.86 5.79 16.30
CA TRP A 112 -9.63 6.96 17.16
C TRP A 112 -8.33 7.69 16.78
N LEU A 113 -7.24 6.97 16.61
CA LEU A 113 -5.97 7.54 16.13
C LEU A 113 -6.13 8.24 14.77
N ASP A 114 -6.87 7.65 13.85
CA ASP A 114 -7.16 8.26 12.54
C ASP A 114 -7.87 9.61 12.69
N ARG A 115 -8.86 9.69 13.58
CA ARG A 115 -9.57 10.95 13.87
C ARG A 115 -8.65 12.01 14.48
N VAL A 116 -7.82 11.60 15.44
CA VAL A 116 -6.83 12.50 16.07
C VAL A 116 -5.84 13.00 15.03
N HIS A 117 -5.37 12.12 14.16
CA HIS A 117 -4.44 12.50 13.09
C HIS A 117 -5.09 13.43 12.06
N LYS A 118 -6.32 13.16 11.62
CA LYS A 118 -7.08 14.04 10.71
C LYS A 118 -7.29 15.43 11.33
N PHE A 119 -7.57 15.48 12.61
CA PHE A 119 -7.67 16.73 13.36
C PHE A 119 -6.31 17.47 13.42
N ALA A 120 -5.23 16.75 13.69
CA ALA A 120 -3.87 17.32 13.65
C ALA A 120 -3.48 17.81 12.25
N GLU A 121 -3.90 17.10 11.18
CA GLU A 121 -3.70 17.55 9.80
C GLU A 121 -4.45 18.85 9.49
N TRP A 122 -5.64 19.04 10.05
CA TRP A 122 -6.37 20.30 9.94
C TRP A 122 -5.56 21.47 10.52
N PHE A 123 -4.91 21.29 11.68
CA PHE A 123 -3.96 22.30 12.20
C PHE A 123 -2.73 22.47 11.32
N ALA A 124 -2.22 21.37 10.77
CA ALA A 124 -1.06 21.41 9.90
C ALA A 124 -1.31 22.22 8.60
N GLN A 125 -2.53 22.25 8.09
CA GLN A 125 -2.92 23.11 6.98
C GLN A 125 -2.78 24.60 7.31
N HIS A 126 -2.78 24.95 8.60
CA HIS A 126 -2.53 26.31 9.11
C HIS A 126 -1.06 26.59 9.45
N GLY A 127 -0.14 25.76 8.94
CA GLY A 127 1.30 26.00 9.03
C GLY A 127 2.04 25.34 10.20
N ILE A 128 1.37 24.58 11.08
CA ILE A 128 1.97 23.94 12.25
C ILE A 128 2.24 22.46 11.98
N HIS A 129 3.39 22.17 11.37
CA HIS A 129 3.83 20.78 11.11
C HIS A 129 5.35 20.61 11.19
N PRO A 130 5.94 20.78 12.37
CA PRO A 130 7.39 20.90 12.53
C PRO A 130 8.18 19.66 12.09
N PHE A 131 7.57 18.46 12.11
CA PHE A 131 8.24 17.21 11.83
C PHE A 131 7.97 16.64 10.42
N ARG A 132 6.96 17.13 9.71
CA ARG A 132 6.50 16.60 8.43
C ARG A 132 7.61 16.53 7.37
N LYS A 133 8.31 17.63 7.14
CA LYS A 133 9.40 17.69 6.16
C LYS A 133 10.55 16.71 6.48
N ARG A 134 10.84 16.55 7.77
CA ARG A 134 11.87 15.61 8.23
C ARG A 134 11.41 14.17 8.05
N ALA A 135 10.14 13.88 8.36
CA ALA A 135 9.56 12.55 8.19
C ALA A 135 9.53 12.13 6.73
N LEU A 136 9.07 13.02 5.82
CA LEU A 136 9.06 12.75 4.38
C LEU A 136 10.46 12.49 3.83
N ARG A 137 11.45 13.32 4.16
CA ARG A 137 12.84 13.09 3.73
C ARG A 137 13.39 11.76 4.23
N LYS A 138 13.09 11.41 5.49
CA LYS A 138 13.52 10.12 6.04
C LYS A 138 12.81 8.94 5.38
N ALA A 139 11.53 9.08 5.05
CA ALA A 139 10.76 8.07 4.31
C ALA A 139 11.29 7.87 2.89
N GLU A 140 11.54 8.96 2.18
CA GLU A 140 12.16 8.96 0.86
C GLU A 140 13.54 8.29 0.88
N GLN A 141 14.44 8.73 1.75
CA GLN A 141 15.77 8.13 1.90
C GLN A 141 15.69 6.64 2.23
N TRP A 142 14.83 6.25 3.18
CA TRP A 142 14.63 4.85 3.55
C TRP A 142 14.19 3.99 2.37
N MET A 143 13.31 4.54 1.51
CA MET A 143 12.81 3.85 0.31
C MET A 143 13.91 3.71 -0.74
N LEU A 144 14.65 4.80 -1.01
CA LEU A 144 15.72 4.82 -2.02
C LEU A 144 16.88 3.88 -1.67
N GLU A 145 17.30 3.84 -0.39
CA GLU A 145 18.34 2.92 0.09
C GLU A 145 18.00 1.45 -0.16
N ARG A 146 16.72 1.11 -0.25
CA ARG A 146 16.23 -0.27 -0.46
C ARG A 146 15.93 -0.61 -1.91
N PHE A 147 16.07 0.31 -2.80
CA PHE A 147 16.10 0.02 -4.23
C PHE A 147 17.45 -0.55 -4.67
N GLU A 148 18.52 -0.22 -3.95
CA GLU A 148 19.84 -0.71 -4.27
C GLU A 148 19.99 -2.18 -3.85
N GLY A 149 20.44 -3.03 -4.79
CA GLY A 149 20.66 -4.45 -4.54
C GLY A 149 19.40 -5.31 -4.32
N SER A 150 18.21 -4.81 -4.71
CA SER A 150 16.97 -5.57 -4.64
C SER A 150 16.23 -5.58 -5.98
N ASP A 151 15.38 -6.58 -6.17
CA ASP A 151 14.46 -6.70 -7.31
C ASP A 151 13.19 -5.85 -7.10
N GLY A 152 13.37 -4.59 -6.73
CA GLY A 152 12.29 -3.70 -6.32
C GLY A 152 11.98 -3.75 -4.83
N LEU A 153 11.17 -2.79 -4.35
CA LEU A 153 10.89 -2.63 -2.92
C LEU A 153 10.14 -3.84 -2.35
N GLY A 154 10.83 -4.63 -1.53
CA GLY A 154 10.26 -5.81 -0.88
C GLY A 154 9.96 -6.98 -1.82
N ALA A 155 10.30 -6.87 -3.12
CA ALA A 155 10.03 -7.87 -4.16
C ALA A 155 8.55 -8.33 -4.23
N ILE A 156 7.62 -7.45 -3.84
CA ILE A 156 6.17 -7.70 -3.86
C ILE A 156 5.45 -6.60 -4.64
N PHE A 157 4.50 -7.00 -5.47
CA PHE A 157 3.76 -6.09 -6.35
C PHE A 157 3.22 -4.83 -5.65
N PRO A 158 2.51 -4.91 -4.50
CA PRO A 158 1.94 -3.71 -3.90
C PRO A 158 3.01 -2.72 -3.39
N ALA A 159 4.12 -3.18 -2.82
CA ALA A 159 5.18 -2.30 -2.35
C ALA A 159 5.92 -1.65 -3.53
N MET A 160 6.19 -2.41 -4.60
CA MET A 160 6.83 -1.92 -5.82
C MET A 160 5.97 -0.88 -6.52
N LEU A 161 4.66 -1.16 -6.71
CA LEU A 161 3.71 -0.21 -7.29
C LEU A 161 3.60 1.07 -6.45
N ASN A 162 3.42 0.93 -5.14
CA ASN A 162 3.28 2.07 -4.25
C ASN A 162 4.56 2.91 -4.19
N SER A 163 5.75 2.29 -4.28
CA SER A 163 7.02 3.03 -4.33
C SER A 163 7.14 3.88 -5.59
N LEU A 164 6.70 3.36 -6.74
CA LEU A 164 6.66 4.12 -7.99
C LEU A 164 5.68 5.31 -7.89
N ILE A 165 4.49 5.10 -7.35
CA ILE A 165 3.51 6.16 -7.11
C ILE A 165 4.07 7.20 -6.12
N ALA A 166 4.76 6.78 -5.07
CA ALA A 166 5.37 7.66 -4.09
C ALA A 166 6.47 8.53 -4.70
N LEU A 167 7.35 7.98 -5.57
CA LEU A 167 8.35 8.76 -6.32
C LEU A 167 7.67 9.83 -7.17
N LYS A 168 6.61 9.48 -7.88
CA LYS A 168 5.86 10.44 -8.69
C LYS A 168 5.19 11.52 -7.83
N ALA A 169 4.65 11.16 -6.67
CA ALA A 169 4.07 12.11 -5.72
C ALA A 169 5.11 13.07 -5.11
N LEU A 170 6.35 12.60 -4.91
CA LEU A 170 7.49 13.42 -4.49
C LEU A 170 8.00 14.37 -5.58
N GLY A 171 7.53 14.23 -6.83
CA GLY A 171 7.88 15.10 -7.95
C GLY A 171 9.02 14.58 -8.83
N TYR A 172 9.42 13.32 -8.69
CA TYR A 172 10.43 12.72 -9.56
C TYR A 172 9.92 12.67 -11.02
N PRO A 173 10.68 13.16 -12.01
CA PRO A 173 10.31 13.08 -13.42
C PRO A 173 10.35 11.63 -13.93
N ASP A 174 9.71 11.37 -15.07
CA ASP A 174 9.57 10.01 -15.61
C ASP A 174 10.92 9.40 -16.04
N ASP A 175 11.85 10.23 -16.47
CA ASP A 175 13.22 9.88 -16.90
C ASP A 175 14.23 9.77 -15.75
N HIS A 176 13.81 10.04 -14.52
CA HIS A 176 14.71 9.93 -13.37
C HIS A 176 15.14 8.47 -13.18
N PRO A 177 16.45 8.18 -12.96
CA PRO A 177 16.97 6.80 -12.88
C PRO A 177 16.23 5.90 -11.91
N GLN A 178 15.81 6.42 -10.74
CA GLN A 178 15.06 5.64 -9.76
C GLN A 178 13.64 5.31 -10.22
N VAL A 179 12.98 6.20 -10.96
CA VAL A 179 11.64 5.96 -11.53
C VAL A 179 11.74 4.91 -12.64
N VAL A 180 12.68 5.06 -13.55
CA VAL A 180 12.93 4.10 -14.63
C VAL A 180 13.23 2.72 -14.07
N ARG A 181 14.11 2.64 -13.06
CA ARG A 181 14.43 1.38 -12.40
C ARG A 181 13.23 0.76 -11.71
N ALA A 182 12.49 1.52 -10.89
CA ALA A 182 11.31 1.01 -10.20
C ALA A 182 10.23 0.50 -11.18
N ALA A 183 10.05 1.19 -12.31
CA ALA A 183 9.14 0.76 -13.36
C ALA A 183 9.63 -0.54 -14.04
N ALA A 184 10.93 -0.65 -14.31
CA ALA A 184 11.53 -1.84 -14.91
C ALA A 184 11.41 -3.08 -14.00
N GLU A 185 11.66 -2.92 -12.69
CA GLU A 185 11.49 -4.01 -11.72
C GLU A 185 10.01 -4.43 -11.63
N LEU A 186 9.08 -3.47 -11.58
CA LEU A 186 7.65 -3.77 -11.58
C LEU A 186 7.20 -4.53 -12.85
N LYS A 187 7.78 -4.18 -14.00
CA LYS A 187 7.51 -4.85 -15.29
C LYS A 187 7.93 -6.32 -15.29
N LYS A 188 8.92 -6.74 -14.52
CA LYS A 188 9.34 -8.14 -14.40
C LYS A 188 8.25 -9.05 -13.82
N LEU A 189 7.31 -8.48 -13.05
CA LEU A 189 6.16 -9.22 -12.51
C LEU A 189 5.07 -9.48 -13.55
N GLU A 190 5.18 -8.87 -14.71
CA GLU A 190 4.19 -8.95 -15.78
C GLU A 190 4.55 -10.05 -16.78
N HIS A 191 3.68 -11.03 -16.89
CA HIS A 191 3.81 -12.12 -17.86
C HIS A 191 2.75 -11.95 -18.95
N GLU A 192 3.21 -11.53 -20.12
CA GLU A 192 2.39 -11.33 -21.29
C GLU A 192 2.52 -12.51 -22.23
N THR A 193 1.36 -13.04 -22.65
CA THR A 193 1.25 -14.05 -23.71
C THR A 193 0.35 -13.50 -24.82
N GLU A 194 0.28 -14.14 -25.97
CA GLU A 194 -0.61 -13.72 -27.06
C GLU A 194 -2.10 -13.60 -26.64
N GLN A 195 -2.52 -14.31 -25.61
CA GLN A 195 -3.92 -14.42 -25.21
C GLN A 195 -4.23 -13.79 -23.83
N SER A 196 -3.21 -13.52 -23.02
CA SER A 196 -3.42 -13.04 -21.64
C SER A 196 -2.23 -12.27 -21.09
N VAL A 197 -2.53 -11.37 -20.14
CA VAL A 197 -1.54 -10.73 -19.27
C VAL A 197 -1.79 -11.20 -17.85
N ARG A 198 -0.74 -11.67 -17.19
CA ARG A 198 -0.77 -12.04 -15.76
C ARG A 198 0.26 -11.22 -15.01
N ILE A 199 -0.06 -10.88 -13.77
CA ILE A 199 0.87 -10.19 -12.85
C ILE A 199 1.15 -11.13 -11.70
N GLU A 200 2.43 -11.43 -11.46
CA GLU A 200 2.85 -12.18 -10.28
C GLU A 200 2.77 -11.28 -9.04
N PRO A 201 2.31 -11.82 -7.90
CA PRO A 201 2.19 -11.04 -6.67
C PRO A 201 3.56 -10.76 -6.02
N CYS A 202 4.55 -11.61 -6.23
CA CYS A 202 5.88 -11.50 -5.64
C CYS A 202 6.90 -12.39 -6.37
N LEU A 203 8.19 -12.10 -6.13
CA LEU A 203 9.32 -12.94 -6.50
C LEU A 203 9.90 -13.55 -5.22
N SER A 204 9.86 -14.86 -5.07
CA SER A 204 10.33 -15.56 -3.87
C SER A 204 11.12 -16.85 -4.19
N PRO A 205 12.12 -16.79 -5.09
CA PRO A 205 12.75 -18.01 -5.61
C PRO A 205 13.39 -18.88 -4.51
N VAL A 206 14.00 -18.27 -3.50
CA VAL A 206 14.61 -19.03 -2.38
C VAL A 206 13.55 -19.72 -1.52
N TRP A 207 12.48 -19.00 -1.19
CA TRP A 207 11.38 -19.54 -0.39
C TRP A 207 10.65 -20.65 -1.13
N ASP A 208 10.30 -20.41 -2.39
CA ASP A 208 9.58 -21.36 -3.22
C ASP A 208 10.41 -22.62 -3.46
N THR A 209 11.71 -22.49 -3.73
CA THR A 209 12.62 -23.64 -3.87
C THR A 209 12.66 -24.48 -2.59
N ALA A 210 12.78 -23.85 -1.43
CA ALA A 210 12.81 -24.55 -0.15
C ALA A 210 11.51 -25.32 0.11
N ILE A 211 10.35 -24.68 -0.11
CA ILE A 211 9.05 -25.33 0.07
C ILE A 211 8.84 -26.46 -0.93
N VAL A 212 9.16 -26.24 -2.22
CA VAL A 212 9.02 -27.26 -3.24
C VAL A 212 9.92 -28.47 -2.93
N SER A 213 11.16 -28.25 -2.49
CA SER A 213 12.06 -29.33 -2.09
C SER A 213 11.47 -30.15 -0.94
N ILE A 214 10.89 -29.52 0.06
CA ILE A 214 10.19 -30.19 1.16
C ILE A 214 9.00 -31.00 0.62
N CYS A 215 8.16 -30.38 -0.19
CA CYS A 215 6.98 -31.05 -0.76
C CYS A 215 7.36 -32.28 -1.60
N LEU A 216 8.40 -32.18 -2.43
CA LEU A 216 8.89 -33.30 -3.22
C LEU A 216 9.39 -34.45 -2.32
N ARG A 217 10.14 -34.14 -1.26
CA ARG A 217 10.59 -35.14 -0.28
C ARG A 217 9.41 -35.81 0.44
N GLU A 218 8.47 -35.05 0.90
CA GLU A 218 7.24 -35.52 1.56
C GLU A 218 6.37 -36.39 0.62
N SER A 219 6.42 -36.09 -0.68
CA SER A 219 5.71 -36.87 -1.73
C SER A 219 6.46 -38.17 -2.13
N GLY A 220 7.60 -38.49 -1.49
CA GLY A 220 8.35 -39.72 -1.72
C GLY A 220 9.42 -39.63 -2.82
N VAL A 221 9.74 -38.43 -3.30
CA VAL A 221 10.84 -38.24 -4.26
C VAL A 221 12.18 -38.54 -3.56
N PRO A 222 13.05 -39.42 -4.13
CA PRO A 222 14.36 -39.76 -3.54
C PRO A 222 15.25 -38.52 -3.37
N ALA A 223 16.14 -38.53 -2.37
CA ALA A 223 17.02 -37.39 -2.06
C ALA A 223 18.06 -37.10 -3.14
N ASP A 224 18.38 -38.07 -3.97
CA ASP A 224 19.32 -38.01 -5.10
C ASP A 224 18.62 -37.68 -6.43
N HIS A 225 17.32 -37.36 -6.42
CA HIS A 225 16.60 -37.01 -7.61
C HIS A 225 17.05 -35.64 -8.17
N PRO A 226 17.28 -35.49 -9.48
CA PRO A 226 17.81 -34.28 -10.11
C PRO A 226 16.97 -33.00 -9.89
N ALA A 227 15.73 -33.12 -9.44
CA ALA A 227 14.86 -31.99 -9.12
C ALA A 227 15.04 -31.45 -7.69
N LEU A 228 15.89 -32.09 -6.86
CA LEU A 228 16.25 -31.68 -5.51
C LEU A 228 17.70 -31.22 -5.41
#